data_855a8490166227620a3e60c9a8aa4af0
#
_entry.id   855a8490166227620a3e60c9a8aa4af0
#
_cell.length_a   1.000
_cell.length_b   1.000
_cell.length_c   1.000
_cell.angle_alpha   90.00
_cell.angle_beta   90.00
_cell.angle_gamma   90.00
#
_symmetry.space_group_name_H-M   'P 1'
#
loop_
_entity.id
_entity.type
_entity.pdbx_description
1 polymer ?
#
loop_
_entity_poly.entity_id
_entity_poly.type
_entity_poly.pdbx_seq_one_letter_code
_entity_poly.pdbx_strand_id
1 'polypeptide(L)'
;TIAAQNGLQANQVFVGNGSDEVLAHIFAALLKHEQPVLFPDITYSFYPVYCKLFGIASKQIPLDQNLRIRLDDYISESNNGGIIFPNPNAPTGQDIPRNEIRRLLENNRNSVVVIDEAYVDFGAESCIPLIKEFDNLVVVHTLSKSRALAGLRVGFALGHPELIEALERIKNSFNSYPLDRLALAGAIAAIEDTAH
;
A
#
# COMPACT_ATOMS: atom_id res chain seq x y z
N THR A 1 2.00 18.87 -2.05
CA THR A 1 2.63 18.39 -3.30
C THR A 1 2.03 17.05 -3.73
N ILE A 2 2.16 15.91 -2.97
CA ILE A 2 1.65 14.58 -3.36
C ILE A 2 0.16 14.60 -3.73
N ALA A 3 -0.69 15.15 -2.87
CA ALA A 3 -2.12 15.22 -3.11
C ALA A 3 -2.46 15.95 -4.43
N ALA A 4 -1.84 17.12 -4.65
CA ALA A 4 -2.09 17.93 -5.84
C ALA A 4 -1.72 17.21 -7.14
N GLN A 5 -0.57 16.51 -7.18
CA GLN A 5 -0.15 15.73 -8.35
C GLN A 5 -1.09 14.59 -8.69
N ASN A 6 -1.74 14.01 -7.68
CA ASN A 6 -2.63 12.87 -7.86
C ASN A 6 -4.12 13.27 -7.94
N GLY A 7 -4.43 14.57 -7.93
CA GLY A 7 -5.81 15.07 -7.95
C GLY A 7 -6.62 14.65 -6.73
N LEU A 8 -5.95 14.56 -5.57
CA LEU A 8 -6.51 14.20 -4.27
C LEU A 8 -6.45 15.40 -3.30
N GLN A 9 -7.08 15.26 -2.15
CA GLN A 9 -7.01 16.22 -1.05
C GLN A 9 -5.90 15.84 -0.06
N ALA A 10 -5.42 16.79 0.74
CA ALA A 10 -4.35 16.57 1.70
C ALA A 10 -4.69 15.49 2.75
N ASN A 11 -5.95 15.40 3.18
CA ASN A 11 -6.44 14.38 4.11
C ASN A 11 -6.59 12.98 3.49
N GLN A 12 -6.25 12.81 2.23
CA GLN A 12 -6.17 11.52 1.53
C GLN A 12 -4.73 11.02 1.40
N VAL A 13 -3.77 11.68 2.06
CA VAL A 13 -2.34 11.36 1.99
C VAL A 13 -1.78 11.18 3.39
N PHE A 14 -1.17 10.05 3.65
CA PHE A 14 -0.37 9.77 4.84
C PHE A 14 1.10 9.67 4.44
N VAL A 15 2.01 10.26 5.21
CA VAL A 15 3.46 10.23 4.94
C VAL A 15 4.19 9.64 6.15
N GLY A 16 5.12 8.70 5.91
CA GLY A 16 5.89 8.02 6.95
C GLY A 16 7.36 7.83 6.59
N ASN A 17 8.12 7.29 7.53
CA ASN A 17 9.56 7.04 7.42
C ASN A 17 9.87 5.81 6.56
N GLY A 18 9.66 5.95 5.25
CA GLY A 18 9.70 4.87 4.27
C GLY A 18 8.40 4.08 4.21
N SER A 19 8.20 3.33 3.12
CA SER A 19 7.02 2.47 2.98
C SER A 19 6.94 1.38 4.06
N ASP A 20 8.06 0.98 4.66
CA ASP A 20 8.06 0.00 5.76
C ASP A 20 7.29 0.50 6.98
N GLU A 21 7.52 1.76 7.41
CA GLU A 21 6.74 2.36 8.50
C GLU A 21 5.27 2.55 8.11
N VAL A 22 5.02 3.01 6.88
CA VAL A 22 3.65 3.16 6.35
C VAL A 22 2.91 1.82 6.41
N LEU A 23 3.53 0.74 5.94
CA LEU A 23 2.97 -0.61 5.99
C LEU A 23 2.76 -1.08 7.43
N ALA A 24 3.71 -0.84 8.35
CA ALA A 24 3.52 -1.18 9.76
C ALA A 24 2.27 -0.51 10.35
N HIS A 25 2.04 0.77 10.03
CA HIS A 25 0.82 1.48 10.45
C HIS A 25 -0.44 0.90 9.80
N ILE A 26 -0.39 0.54 8.51
CA ILE A 26 -1.50 -0.11 7.81
C ILE A 26 -1.87 -1.44 8.48
N PHE A 27 -0.90 -2.30 8.76
CA PHE A 27 -1.15 -3.57 9.45
C PHE A 27 -1.78 -3.34 10.84
N ALA A 28 -1.27 -2.37 11.61
CA ALA A 28 -1.77 -2.09 12.95
C ALA A 28 -3.17 -1.44 12.96
N ALA A 29 -3.45 -0.53 12.02
CA ALA A 29 -4.67 0.28 12.01
C ALA A 29 -5.81 -0.34 11.19
N LEU A 30 -5.49 -0.98 10.05
CA LEU A 30 -6.47 -1.33 9.03
C LEU A 30 -6.61 -2.83 8.80
N LEU A 31 -5.61 -3.62 9.16
CA LEU A 31 -5.59 -5.06 8.86
C LEU A 31 -5.67 -5.94 10.12
N LYS A 32 -5.80 -5.35 11.31
CA LYS A 32 -5.92 -6.10 12.57
C LYS A 32 -7.39 -6.40 12.88
N HIS A 33 -7.87 -7.53 12.37
CA HIS A 33 -9.22 -8.05 12.56
C HIS A 33 -9.21 -9.50 13.07
N GLU A 34 -10.37 -10.07 13.33
CA GLU A 34 -10.51 -11.49 13.69
C GLU A 34 -10.25 -12.41 12.48
N GLN A 35 -10.67 -11.95 11.28
CA GLN A 35 -10.47 -12.65 10.03
C GLN A 35 -9.03 -12.51 9.55
N PRO A 36 -8.50 -13.51 8.81
CA PRO A 36 -7.13 -13.46 8.33
C PRO A 36 -6.92 -12.42 7.22
N VAL A 37 -5.76 -11.77 7.22
CA VAL A 37 -5.27 -10.98 6.09
C VAL A 37 -4.78 -11.91 5.00
N LEU A 38 -5.13 -11.61 3.74
CA LEU A 38 -4.72 -12.37 2.58
C LEU A 38 -3.55 -11.69 1.86
N PHE A 39 -2.52 -12.46 1.51
CA PHE A 39 -1.42 -12.02 0.66
C PHE A 39 -0.78 -13.21 -0.07
N PRO A 40 0.00 -12.97 -1.15
CA PRO A 40 0.62 -14.07 -1.90
C PRO A 40 1.65 -14.83 -1.06
N ASP A 41 1.84 -16.11 -1.34
CA ASP A 41 2.85 -16.97 -0.70
C ASP A 41 4.29 -16.56 -1.08
N ILE A 42 4.48 -16.08 -2.32
CA ILE A 42 5.76 -15.52 -2.80
C ILE A 42 5.55 -14.02 -3.05
N THR A 43 5.96 -13.22 -2.08
CA THR A 43 5.73 -11.77 -2.06
C THR A 43 6.74 -11.04 -1.19
N TYR A 44 6.51 -9.77 -0.88
CA TYR A 44 7.36 -8.99 0.02
C TYR A 44 7.44 -9.64 1.41
N SER A 45 8.66 -9.99 1.81
CA SER A 45 8.92 -10.87 2.97
C SER A 45 8.53 -10.28 4.33
N PHE A 46 8.23 -8.98 4.39
CA PHE A 46 7.84 -8.32 5.64
C PHE A 46 6.36 -8.47 6.02
N TYR A 47 5.47 -8.84 5.10
CA TYR A 47 4.06 -9.03 5.45
C TYR A 47 3.84 -10.07 6.55
N PRO A 48 4.44 -11.27 6.50
CA PRO A 48 4.38 -12.22 7.63
C PRO A 48 5.02 -11.68 8.91
N VAL A 49 6.06 -10.84 8.80
CA VAL A 49 6.71 -10.22 9.97
C VAL A 49 5.76 -9.26 10.67
N TYR A 50 5.04 -8.41 9.93
CA TYR A 50 4.02 -7.53 10.50
C TYR A 50 2.87 -8.32 11.12
N CYS A 51 2.38 -9.36 10.44
CA CYS A 51 1.34 -10.23 11.00
C CYS A 51 1.77 -10.81 12.35
N LYS A 52 3.00 -11.33 12.45
CA LYS A 52 3.54 -11.86 13.70
C LYS A 52 3.71 -10.78 14.77
N LEU A 53 4.23 -9.60 14.40
CA LEU A 53 4.46 -8.49 15.32
C LEU A 53 3.17 -8.00 15.98
N PHE A 54 2.10 -7.87 15.19
CA PHE A 54 0.81 -7.32 15.64
C PHE A 54 -0.21 -8.38 16.06
N GLY A 55 0.14 -9.68 16.00
CA GLY A 55 -0.76 -10.78 16.34
C GLY A 55 -1.95 -10.89 15.38
N ILE A 56 -1.71 -10.70 14.08
CA ILE A 56 -2.71 -10.74 13.02
C ILE A 56 -2.73 -12.13 12.39
N ALA A 57 -3.89 -12.75 12.30
CA ALA A 57 -4.07 -13.99 11.53
C ALA A 57 -3.85 -13.70 10.03
N SER A 58 -3.18 -14.61 9.33
CA SER A 58 -2.94 -14.46 7.90
C SER A 58 -3.15 -15.75 7.13
N LYS A 59 -3.56 -15.63 5.88
CA LYS A 59 -3.67 -16.72 4.92
C LYS A 59 -2.87 -16.37 3.67
N GLN A 60 -1.87 -17.19 3.38
CA GLN A 60 -1.09 -17.06 2.17
C GLN A 60 -1.84 -17.73 1.01
N ILE A 61 -1.98 -17.00 -0.10
CA ILE A 61 -2.63 -17.46 -1.32
C ILE A 61 -1.53 -17.84 -2.33
N PRO A 62 -1.48 -19.11 -2.78
CA PRO A 62 -0.45 -19.54 -3.72
C PRO A 62 -0.51 -18.78 -5.05
N LEU A 63 0.66 -18.43 -5.58
CA LEU A 63 0.77 -17.97 -6.96
C LEU A 63 0.48 -19.12 -7.94
N ASP A 64 0.15 -18.79 -9.18
CA ASP A 64 0.01 -19.78 -10.25
C ASP A 64 1.39 -20.32 -10.70
N GLN A 65 1.39 -21.29 -11.63
CA GLN A 65 2.61 -21.88 -12.18
C GLN A 65 3.52 -20.91 -12.93
N ASN A 66 2.99 -19.72 -13.30
CA ASN A 66 3.70 -18.63 -13.95
C ASN A 66 4.09 -17.52 -12.97
N LEU A 67 4.01 -17.78 -11.66
CA LEU A 67 4.29 -16.85 -10.56
C LEU A 67 3.39 -15.60 -10.58
N ARG A 68 2.14 -15.74 -11.04
CA ARG A 68 1.15 -14.67 -11.07
C ARG A 68 0.15 -14.78 -9.94
N ILE A 69 -0.29 -13.65 -9.43
CA ILE A 69 -1.41 -13.54 -8.51
C ILE A 69 -2.72 -13.83 -9.27
N ARG A 70 -3.51 -14.77 -8.77
CA ARG A 70 -4.83 -15.09 -9.31
C ARG A 70 -5.91 -14.42 -8.46
N LEU A 71 -6.49 -13.34 -8.94
CA LEU A 71 -7.47 -12.56 -8.18
C LEU A 71 -8.73 -13.33 -7.80
N ASP A 72 -9.12 -14.34 -8.60
CA ASP A 72 -10.29 -15.18 -8.30
C ASP A 72 -10.12 -15.93 -6.98
N ASP A 73 -8.90 -16.30 -6.60
CA ASP A 73 -8.61 -16.96 -5.32
C ASP A 73 -8.84 -16.01 -4.14
N TYR A 74 -8.59 -14.70 -4.30
CA TYR A 74 -8.87 -13.68 -3.30
C TYR A 74 -10.36 -13.32 -3.25
N ILE A 75 -11.02 -13.22 -4.40
CA ILE A 75 -12.46 -12.94 -4.50
C ILE A 75 -13.28 -14.05 -3.85
N SER A 76 -12.85 -15.31 -3.99
CA SER A 76 -13.53 -16.46 -3.36
C SER A 76 -13.43 -16.46 -1.83
N GLU A 77 -12.43 -15.78 -1.26
CA GLU A 77 -12.20 -15.65 0.18
C GLU A 77 -12.90 -14.39 0.75
N SER A 78 -14.22 -14.34 0.63
CA SER A 78 -15.02 -13.15 0.99
C SER A 78 -15.01 -12.80 2.48
N ASN A 79 -14.65 -13.76 3.37
CA ASN A 79 -14.51 -13.54 4.81
C ASN A 79 -13.04 -13.32 5.19
N ASN A 80 -12.50 -12.16 4.86
CA ASN A 80 -11.12 -11.79 5.13
C ASN A 80 -11.01 -10.49 5.94
N GLY A 81 -9.89 -10.33 6.65
CA GLY A 81 -9.55 -9.13 7.43
C GLY A 81 -8.83 -8.05 6.61
N GLY A 82 -8.69 -8.26 5.32
CA GLY A 82 -8.04 -7.38 4.36
C GLY A 82 -7.19 -8.16 3.36
N ILE A 83 -6.87 -7.50 2.26
CA ILE A 83 -6.04 -8.04 1.18
C ILE A 83 -4.85 -7.11 0.99
N ILE A 84 -3.64 -7.65 0.89
CA ILE A 84 -2.46 -6.88 0.58
C ILE A 84 -1.54 -7.62 -0.39
N PHE A 85 -1.07 -6.94 -1.42
CA PHE A 85 -0.01 -7.43 -2.30
C PHE A 85 0.70 -6.28 -3.02
N PRO A 86 1.98 -6.47 -3.43
CA PRO A 86 2.67 -5.52 -4.28
C PRO A 86 2.14 -5.60 -5.72
N ASN A 87 2.06 -4.45 -6.39
CA ASN A 87 1.76 -4.40 -7.82
C ASN A 87 2.68 -3.39 -8.52
N PRO A 88 3.71 -3.83 -9.25
CA PRO A 88 4.12 -5.22 -9.53
C PRO A 88 4.53 -6.02 -8.29
N ASN A 89 4.24 -7.34 -8.31
CA ASN A 89 4.61 -8.20 -7.18
C ASN A 89 6.13 -8.34 -7.07
N ALA A 90 6.67 -8.10 -5.90
CA ALA A 90 8.07 -8.35 -5.58
C ALA A 90 8.18 -9.70 -4.82
N PRO A 91 8.98 -10.70 -5.28
CA PRO A 91 10.08 -10.54 -6.23
C PRO A 91 9.77 -10.95 -7.68
N THR A 92 8.53 -11.34 -8.03
CA THR A 92 8.25 -11.96 -9.32
C THR A 92 8.23 -10.99 -10.50
N GLY A 93 8.06 -9.67 -10.23
CA GLY A 93 7.96 -8.63 -11.24
C GLY A 93 6.67 -8.67 -12.07
N GLN A 94 5.73 -9.56 -11.72
CA GLN A 94 4.45 -9.67 -12.41
C GLN A 94 3.49 -8.58 -11.93
N ASP A 95 2.86 -7.90 -12.87
CA ASP A 95 1.84 -6.88 -12.59
C ASP A 95 0.42 -7.38 -12.87
N ILE A 96 -0.53 -6.70 -12.26
CA ILE A 96 -1.96 -6.89 -12.45
C ILE A 96 -2.52 -5.61 -13.07
N PRO A 97 -3.20 -5.66 -14.21
CA PRO A 97 -3.82 -4.49 -14.81
C PRO A 97 -4.84 -3.83 -13.88
N ARG A 98 -4.93 -2.51 -13.91
CA ARG A 98 -5.83 -1.72 -13.03
C ARG A 98 -7.30 -2.12 -13.13
N ASN A 99 -7.77 -2.54 -14.31
CA ASN A 99 -9.16 -3.03 -14.49
C ASN A 99 -9.42 -4.32 -13.69
N GLU A 100 -8.42 -5.19 -13.54
CA GLU A 100 -8.54 -6.39 -12.71
C GLU A 100 -8.53 -6.04 -11.21
N ILE A 101 -7.71 -5.06 -10.79
CA ILE A 101 -7.77 -4.53 -9.42
C ILE A 101 -9.16 -3.92 -9.14
N ARG A 102 -9.75 -3.22 -10.10
CA ARG A 102 -11.14 -2.73 -10.00
C ARG A 102 -12.11 -3.90 -9.75
N ARG A 103 -12.00 -4.98 -10.51
CA ARG A 103 -12.84 -6.18 -10.33
C ARG A 103 -12.69 -6.77 -8.91
N LEU A 104 -11.46 -6.81 -8.38
CA LEU A 104 -11.23 -7.24 -6.99
C LEU A 104 -11.98 -6.33 -6.01
N LEU A 105 -11.83 -5.01 -6.13
CA LEU A 105 -12.47 -4.03 -5.26
C LEU A 105 -14.00 -4.09 -5.30
N GLU A 106 -14.58 -4.31 -6.47
CA GLU A 106 -16.02 -4.50 -6.66
C GLU A 106 -16.56 -5.72 -5.90
N ASN A 107 -15.76 -6.78 -5.80
CA ASN A 107 -16.12 -8.03 -5.14
C ASN A 107 -15.64 -8.12 -3.67
N ASN A 108 -14.92 -7.11 -3.16
CA ASN A 108 -14.38 -7.08 -1.79
C ASN A 108 -14.68 -5.74 -1.11
N ARG A 109 -15.97 -5.42 -0.91
CA ARG A 109 -16.41 -4.13 -0.34
C ARG A 109 -16.29 -4.05 1.18
N ASN A 110 -16.17 -5.19 1.86
CA ASN A 110 -16.28 -5.28 3.32
C ASN A 110 -14.94 -5.26 4.06
N SER A 111 -13.82 -5.27 3.34
CA SER A 111 -12.47 -5.21 3.92
C SER A 111 -11.55 -4.34 3.08
N VAL A 112 -10.48 -3.87 3.72
CA VAL A 112 -9.50 -2.99 3.07
C VAL A 112 -8.64 -3.78 2.07
N VAL A 113 -8.41 -3.20 0.90
CA VAL A 113 -7.47 -3.68 -0.10
C VAL A 113 -6.29 -2.73 -0.16
N VAL A 114 -5.10 -3.24 0.08
CA VAL A 114 -3.84 -2.49 0.05
C VAL A 114 -3.03 -2.91 -1.16
N ILE A 115 -2.76 -1.97 -2.05
CA ILE A 115 -1.89 -2.18 -3.22
C ILE A 115 -0.56 -1.47 -2.95
N ASP A 116 0.49 -2.27 -2.77
CA ASP A 116 1.85 -1.77 -2.56
C ASP A 116 2.51 -1.51 -3.91
N GLU A 117 2.52 -0.25 -4.31
CA GLU A 117 3.04 0.23 -5.60
C GLU A 117 4.52 0.68 -5.52
N ALA A 118 5.33 0.06 -4.67
CA ALA A 118 6.75 0.41 -4.55
C ALA A 118 7.53 0.33 -5.87
N TYR A 119 7.06 -0.47 -6.82
CA TYR A 119 7.69 -0.68 -8.13
C TYR A 119 6.81 -0.24 -9.31
N VAL A 120 5.73 0.50 -9.11
CA VAL A 120 4.79 0.89 -10.17
C VAL A 120 5.43 1.68 -11.30
N ASP A 121 6.40 2.53 -11.00
CA ASP A 121 7.10 3.38 -11.98
C ASP A 121 7.94 2.58 -13.00
N PHE A 122 8.11 1.28 -12.80
CA PHE A 122 8.85 0.39 -13.71
C PHE A 122 7.96 -0.29 -14.77
N GLY A 123 6.83 0.33 -15.10
CA GLY A 123 6.01 -0.05 -16.25
C GLY A 123 4.61 -0.59 -15.93
N ALA A 124 4.18 -0.53 -14.69
CA ALA A 124 2.82 -0.89 -14.31
C ALA A 124 1.86 0.31 -14.27
N GLU A 125 0.57 0.05 -14.23
CA GLU A 125 -0.47 1.07 -14.08
C GLU A 125 -0.80 1.31 -12.60
N SER A 126 -0.71 2.56 -12.14
CA SER A 126 -1.11 2.92 -10.78
C SER A 126 -2.62 2.78 -10.54
N CYS A 127 -2.98 2.30 -9.36
CA CYS A 127 -4.36 2.20 -8.87
C CYS A 127 -4.87 3.48 -8.21
N ILE A 128 -4.06 4.53 -8.10
CA ILE A 128 -4.46 5.83 -7.50
C ILE A 128 -5.78 6.38 -8.07
N PRO A 129 -6.07 6.31 -9.39
CA PRO A 129 -7.35 6.79 -9.91
C PRO A 129 -8.57 6.12 -9.31
N LEU A 130 -8.45 4.85 -8.83
CA LEU A 130 -9.53 4.10 -8.21
C LEU A 130 -9.91 4.59 -6.81
N ILE A 131 -9.07 5.36 -6.13
CA ILE A 131 -9.34 5.92 -4.79
C ILE A 131 -10.61 6.80 -4.79
N LYS A 132 -10.93 7.41 -5.94
CA LYS A 132 -12.14 8.23 -6.09
C LYS A 132 -13.44 7.43 -6.16
N GLU A 133 -13.35 6.10 -6.38
CA GLU A 133 -14.47 5.20 -6.60
C GLU A 133 -14.62 4.16 -5.50
N PHE A 134 -13.52 3.92 -4.74
CA PHE A 134 -13.45 2.86 -3.74
C PHE A 134 -12.88 3.40 -2.43
N ASP A 135 -13.71 3.46 -1.43
CA ASP A 135 -13.37 3.95 -0.08
C ASP A 135 -12.53 2.97 0.75
N ASN A 136 -12.48 1.70 0.31
CA ASN A 136 -11.70 0.63 0.94
C ASN A 136 -10.33 0.38 0.31
N LEU A 137 -9.87 1.22 -0.65
CA LEU A 137 -8.57 1.10 -1.29
C LEU A 137 -7.52 1.97 -0.59
N VAL A 138 -6.36 1.37 -0.31
CA VAL A 138 -5.13 2.07 0.07
C VAL A 138 -4.04 1.75 -0.94
N VAL A 139 -3.38 2.77 -1.47
CA VAL A 139 -2.23 2.65 -2.36
C VAL A 139 -0.98 3.14 -1.64
N VAL A 140 0.08 2.34 -1.62
CA VAL A 140 1.35 2.66 -0.94
C VAL A 140 2.44 2.93 -1.95
N HIS A 141 3.17 4.02 -1.77
CA HIS A 141 4.31 4.42 -2.59
C HIS A 141 5.58 4.64 -1.77
N THR A 142 6.72 4.65 -2.43
CA THR A 142 8.03 4.96 -1.83
C THR A 142 8.90 5.79 -2.78
N LEU A 143 9.70 6.68 -2.23
CA LEU A 143 10.75 7.37 -3.00
C LEU A 143 12.07 6.58 -3.03
N SER A 144 12.11 5.40 -2.41
CA SER A 144 13.33 4.59 -2.28
C SER A 144 13.75 3.87 -3.56
N LYS A 145 12.85 3.71 -4.54
CA LYS A 145 13.06 2.90 -5.75
C LYS A 145 13.30 3.78 -6.96
N SER A 146 12.28 4.09 -7.73
CA SER A 146 12.39 4.90 -8.96
C SER A 146 13.03 6.26 -8.73
N ARG A 147 12.72 6.92 -7.63
CA ARG A 147 13.28 8.24 -7.27
C ARG A 147 14.68 8.18 -6.66
N ALA A 148 15.26 6.98 -6.47
CA ALA A 148 16.62 6.76 -5.93
C ALA A 148 16.90 7.44 -4.58
N LEU A 149 15.90 7.71 -3.77
CA LEU A 149 15.99 8.42 -2.49
C LEU A 149 15.86 7.50 -1.27
N ALA A 150 16.36 6.27 -1.36
CA ALA A 150 16.27 5.29 -0.28
C ALA A 150 16.83 5.81 1.05
N GLY A 151 17.88 6.63 1.02
CA GLY A 151 18.51 7.21 2.21
C GLY A 151 17.67 8.28 2.91
N LEU A 152 16.73 8.93 2.23
CA LEU A 152 15.84 9.93 2.83
C LEU A 152 14.65 9.31 3.59
N ARG A 153 14.41 8.01 3.43
CA ARG A 153 13.36 7.29 4.15
C ARG A 153 11.97 7.93 4.01
N VAL A 154 11.50 8.17 2.80
CA VAL A 154 10.15 8.72 2.57
C VAL A 154 9.28 7.72 1.82
N GLY A 155 8.16 7.36 2.43
CA GLY A 155 7.07 6.61 1.84
C GLY A 155 5.73 7.26 2.16
N PHE A 156 4.69 6.92 1.43
CA PHE A 156 3.37 7.48 1.66
C PHE A 156 2.27 6.51 1.27
N ALA A 157 1.10 6.69 1.89
CA ALA A 157 -0.13 6.00 1.52
C ALA A 157 -1.17 7.00 1.03
N LEU A 158 -1.99 6.57 0.09
CA LEU A 158 -3.09 7.31 -0.50
C LEU A 158 -4.37 6.50 -0.32
N GLY A 159 -5.47 7.13 0.09
CA GLY A 159 -6.73 6.43 0.33
C GLY A 159 -7.88 7.35 0.70
N HIS A 160 -9.01 6.75 1.10
CA HIS A 160 -10.12 7.50 1.63
C HIS A 160 -9.73 8.23 2.94
N PRO A 161 -10.25 9.45 3.21
CA PRO A 161 -9.87 10.23 4.40
C PRO A 161 -9.98 9.46 5.73
N GLU A 162 -10.97 8.61 5.91
CA GLU A 162 -11.14 7.82 7.14
C GLU A 162 -10.03 6.78 7.34
N LEU A 163 -9.55 6.15 6.25
CA LEU A 163 -8.42 5.22 6.31
C LEU A 163 -7.13 5.97 6.65
N ILE A 164 -6.93 7.12 6.05
CA ILE A 164 -5.75 7.98 6.32
C ILE A 164 -5.78 8.51 7.76
N GLU A 165 -6.95 8.90 8.28
CA GLU A 165 -7.10 9.31 9.68
C GLU A 165 -6.71 8.18 10.65
N ALA A 166 -7.08 6.93 10.35
CA ALA A 166 -6.69 5.79 11.17
C ALA A 166 -5.16 5.61 11.23
N LEU A 167 -4.45 5.80 10.11
CA LEU A 167 -2.98 5.78 10.08
C LEU A 167 -2.38 6.92 10.90
N GLU A 168 -2.93 8.14 10.79
CA GLU A 168 -2.50 9.30 11.57
C GLU A 168 -2.67 9.07 13.09
N ARG A 169 -3.76 8.44 13.51
CA ARG A 169 -3.99 8.10 14.92
C ARG A 169 -2.93 7.14 15.45
N ILE A 170 -2.60 6.08 14.70
CA ILE A 170 -1.54 5.13 15.08
C ILE A 170 -0.19 5.84 15.14
N LYS A 171 0.20 6.59 14.10
CA LYS A 171 1.45 7.36 14.07
C LYS A 171 1.57 8.27 15.31
N ASN A 172 0.54 9.05 15.60
CA ASN A 172 0.54 10.00 16.72
C ASN A 172 0.55 9.33 18.10
N SER A 173 0.32 8.01 18.16
CA SER A 173 0.36 7.26 19.42
C SER A 173 1.78 6.94 19.88
N PHE A 174 2.81 7.01 19.02
CA PHE A 174 4.20 6.73 19.40
C PHE A 174 5.28 7.55 18.68
N ASN A 175 5.02 8.08 17.47
CA ASN A 175 5.98 8.93 16.75
C ASN A 175 5.27 9.98 15.88
N SER A 176 4.98 11.14 16.48
CA SER A 176 4.23 12.21 15.80
C SER A 176 5.03 12.93 14.70
N TYR A 177 6.36 12.81 14.70
CA TYR A 177 7.26 13.54 13.80
C TYR A 177 8.27 12.60 13.13
N PRO A 178 7.82 11.64 12.27
CA PRO A 178 8.70 10.60 11.73
C PRO A 178 9.70 11.12 10.70
N LEU A 179 9.44 12.26 10.05
CA LEU A 179 10.27 12.81 8.99
C LEU A 179 11.00 14.08 9.43
N ASP A 180 12.30 14.13 9.14
CA ASP A 180 13.09 15.32 9.32
C ASP A 180 12.91 16.34 8.16
N ARG A 181 13.46 17.55 8.36
CA ARG A 181 13.32 18.65 7.39
C ARG A 181 14.04 18.38 6.06
N LEU A 182 15.15 17.64 6.07
CA LEU A 182 15.90 17.32 4.84
C LEU A 182 15.15 16.28 4.04
N ALA A 183 14.57 15.25 4.70
CA ALA A 183 13.72 14.28 4.06
C ALA A 183 12.50 14.94 3.39
N LEU A 184 11.83 15.88 4.08
CA LEU A 184 10.70 16.63 3.52
C LEU A 184 11.10 17.49 2.31
N ALA A 185 12.20 18.23 2.41
CA ALA A 185 12.68 19.07 1.33
C ALA A 185 13.08 18.24 0.10
N GLY A 186 13.82 17.15 0.31
CA GLY A 186 14.22 16.23 -0.76
C GLY A 186 13.04 15.52 -1.41
N ALA A 187 12.04 15.11 -0.62
CA ALA A 187 10.82 14.51 -1.14
C ALA A 187 10.02 15.49 -2.01
N ILE A 188 9.84 16.74 -1.56
CA ILE A 188 9.14 17.76 -2.33
C ILE A 188 9.85 17.99 -3.67
N ALA A 189 11.16 18.20 -3.64
CA ALA A 189 11.94 18.43 -4.86
C ALA A 189 11.84 17.24 -5.83
N ALA A 190 11.94 16.00 -5.33
CA ALA A 190 11.86 14.80 -6.17
C ALA A 190 10.47 14.59 -6.78
N ILE A 191 9.40 14.95 -6.05
CA ILE A 191 8.03 14.83 -6.54
C ILE A 191 7.71 15.92 -7.56
N GLU A 192 8.28 17.11 -7.42
CA GLU A 192 8.12 18.24 -8.36
C GLU A 192 8.98 18.09 -9.62
N ASP A 193 10.01 17.26 -9.59
CA ASP A 193 10.82 16.91 -10.77
C ASP A 193 10.04 15.96 -11.69
N THR A 194 9.34 16.53 -12.65
CA THR A 194 8.55 15.81 -13.67
C THR A 194 9.40 15.31 -14.85
N ALA A 195 10.68 15.70 -14.91
CA ALA A 195 11.59 15.27 -15.98
C ALA A 195 12.30 13.95 -15.67
N HIS A 196 12.29 13.53 -14.42
CA HIS A 196 12.93 12.28 -13.96
C HIS A 196 12.07 11.05 -14.28
#